data_d39de9ab52ecf40ae386a81a0cd35048
#
_entry.id   d39de9ab52ecf40ae386a81a0cd35048
#
_cell.length_a   1.000
_cell.length_b   1.000
_cell.length_c   1.000
_cell.angle_alpha   90.00
_cell.angle_beta   90.00
_cell.angle_gamma   90.00
#
_symmetry.space_group_name_H-M   'P 1'
#
loop_
_entity.id
_entity.type
_entity.pdbx_description
1 polymer ?
#
loop_
_entity_poly.entity_id
_entity_poly.type
_entity_poly.pdbx_seq_one_letter_code
_entity_poly.pdbx_strand_id
1 'polypeptide(L)'
;MDFTIILGYIGALFVGITLGLIGSGGSILSLPIFFYLFGIPIIDATAYSLFTVGLTSLIGSIKNIKLRLIHLNTVIYFSTSAALSVYITRKYIIELIPDQIISIGDLIITKEKFLLLFFSFLIFFAGIAMIRNRKDRSSNERRVLKYDKLLILIEGTVVGFITGLVGAGGGFIIIPVLVLFSKLNMKSAIATSLVIIAIKSLVGFIGDVENHDIDWIFLVKFSSISIVGIYIGQAIGIKIDGAKLKKGFGYFILIIASSILIKEIL
;
A
#
# COMPACT_ATOMS: atom_id res chain seq x y z
N MET A 1 12.58 20.60 -18.84
CA MET A 1 11.89 19.59 -18.00
C MET A 1 12.68 19.54 -16.71
N ASP A 2 12.06 19.93 -15.60
CA ASP A 2 12.79 20.06 -14.34
C ASP A 2 13.32 18.69 -13.89
N PHE A 3 14.53 18.67 -13.37
CA PHE A 3 15.22 17.46 -12.92
C PHE A 3 14.36 16.65 -11.92
N THR A 4 13.58 17.32 -11.09
CA THR A 4 12.64 16.74 -10.14
C THR A 4 11.51 15.94 -10.81
N ILE A 5 10.99 16.43 -11.95
CA ILE A 5 9.95 15.74 -12.73
C ILE A 5 10.49 14.45 -13.32
N ILE A 6 11.72 14.47 -13.86
CA ILE A 6 12.38 13.27 -14.39
C ILE A 6 12.57 12.23 -13.27
N LEU A 7 13.07 12.65 -12.11
CA LEU A 7 13.19 11.79 -10.93
C LEU A 7 11.84 11.21 -10.49
N GLY A 8 10.78 12.01 -10.57
CA GLY A 8 9.43 11.55 -10.24
C GLY A 8 8.95 10.43 -11.16
N TYR A 9 9.18 10.52 -12.48
CA TYR A 9 8.83 9.45 -13.42
C TYR A 9 9.73 8.21 -13.32
N ILE A 10 11.01 8.38 -13.00
CA ILE A 10 11.88 7.26 -12.61
C ILE A 10 11.31 6.60 -11.35
N GLY A 11 10.85 7.40 -10.39
CA GLY A 11 10.13 6.93 -9.20
C GLY A 11 8.89 6.11 -9.54
N ALA A 12 8.11 6.50 -10.56
CA ALA A 12 6.97 5.71 -11.03
C ALA A 12 7.37 4.29 -11.47
N LEU A 13 8.50 4.16 -12.17
CA LEU A 13 9.04 2.86 -12.54
C LEU A 13 9.39 2.03 -11.31
N PHE A 14 10.03 2.63 -10.31
CA PHE A 14 10.37 1.97 -9.04
C PHE A 14 9.12 1.58 -8.23
N VAL A 15 8.06 2.39 -8.23
CA VAL A 15 6.75 2.03 -7.67
C VAL A 15 6.27 0.72 -8.27
N GLY A 16 6.29 0.61 -9.59
CA GLY A 16 5.89 -0.62 -10.28
C GLY A 16 6.80 -1.80 -9.96
N ILE A 17 8.13 -1.62 -10.03
CA ILE A 17 9.10 -2.69 -9.73
C ILE A 17 8.90 -3.23 -8.32
N THR A 18 8.75 -2.37 -7.33
CA THR A 18 8.56 -2.80 -5.92
C THR A 18 7.20 -3.45 -5.70
N LEU A 19 6.13 -3.00 -6.39
CA LEU A 19 4.84 -3.70 -6.41
C LEU A 19 4.98 -5.11 -7.01
N GLY A 20 5.69 -5.24 -8.11
CA GLY A 20 5.89 -6.52 -8.79
C GLY A 20 6.76 -7.50 -8.00
N LEU A 21 7.80 -7.00 -7.34
CA LEU A 21 8.72 -7.80 -6.52
C LEU A 21 8.05 -8.34 -5.25
N ILE A 22 7.34 -7.46 -4.56
CA ILE A 22 6.95 -7.67 -3.16
C ILE A 22 5.44 -7.62 -2.99
N GLY A 23 4.69 -7.17 -4.01
CA GLY A 23 3.24 -7.07 -3.97
C GLY A 23 2.68 -5.88 -3.15
N SER A 24 3.55 -5.08 -2.55
CA SER A 24 3.10 -3.97 -1.68
C SER A 24 4.06 -2.80 -1.60
N GLY A 25 5.31 -2.98 -2.01
CA GLY A 25 6.37 -1.98 -1.82
C GLY A 25 6.11 -0.66 -2.54
N GLY A 26 5.49 -0.71 -3.72
CA GLY A 26 5.18 0.48 -4.51
C GLY A 26 4.20 1.43 -3.83
N SER A 27 3.29 0.91 -3.03
CA SER A 27 2.32 1.74 -2.31
C SER A 27 2.96 2.65 -1.25
N ILE A 28 4.14 2.28 -0.77
CA ILE A 28 4.90 3.10 0.20
C ILE A 28 5.64 4.24 -0.52
N LEU A 29 6.13 3.97 -1.75
CA LEU A 29 6.88 4.95 -2.52
C LEU A 29 5.99 5.99 -3.20
N SER A 30 4.80 5.61 -3.65
CA SER A 30 3.94 6.49 -4.45
C SER A 30 3.58 7.78 -3.73
N LEU A 31 3.18 7.71 -2.46
CA LEU A 31 2.82 8.88 -1.67
C LEU A 31 3.98 9.88 -1.52
N PRO A 32 5.18 9.49 -1.04
CA PRO A 32 6.32 10.40 -0.97
C PRO A 32 6.74 10.97 -2.32
N ILE A 33 6.63 10.21 -3.40
CA ILE A 33 6.95 10.68 -4.75
C ILE A 33 6.00 11.80 -5.17
N PHE A 34 4.69 11.61 -5.01
CA PHE A 34 3.71 12.63 -5.35
C PHE A 34 3.89 13.90 -4.49
N PHE A 35 4.08 13.72 -3.19
CA PHE A 35 4.20 14.82 -2.26
C PHE A 35 5.53 15.58 -2.40
N TYR A 36 6.68 14.86 -2.37
CA TYR A 36 8.00 15.51 -2.31
C TYR A 36 8.61 15.83 -3.68
N LEU A 37 8.32 15.05 -4.74
CA LEU A 37 8.93 15.27 -6.06
C LEU A 37 8.02 16.05 -7.01
N PHE A 38 6.71 15.86 -6.91
CA PHE A 38 5.74 16.59 -7.74
C PHE A 38 5.09 17.78 -7.02
N GLY A 39 5.28 17.92 -5.69
CA GLY A 39 4.70 19.02 -4.91
C GLY A 39 3.18 18.97 -4.80
N ILE A 40 2.58 17.78 -4.97
CA ILE A 40 1.13 17.60 -4.91
C ILE A 40 0.70 17.62 -3.43
N PRO A 41 -0.35 18.37 -3.05
CA PRO A 41 -0.87 18.37 -1.68
C PRO A 41 -1.14 16.96 -1.18
N ILE A 42 -0.95 16.71 0.13
CA ILE A 42 -0.96 15.34 0.69
C ILE A 42 -2.28 14.60 0.41
N ILE A 43 -3.40 15.31 0.43
CA ILE A 43 -4.72 14.71 0.23
C ILE A 43 -4.85 14.21 -1.21
N ASP A 44 -4.49 15.05 -2.20
CA ASP A 44 -4.49 14.68 -3.61
C ASP A 44 -3.42 13.61 -3.91
N ALA A 45 -2.23 13.72 -3.28
CA ALA A 45 -1.17 12.72 -3.39
C ALA A 45 -1.63 11.34 -2.89
N THR A 46 -2.45 11.30 -1.84
CA THR A 46 -3.03 10.04 -1.35
C THR A 46 -4.06 9.46 -2.32
N ALA A 47 -4.92 10.30 -2.92
CA ALA A 47 -5.88 9.88 -3.95
C ALA A 47 -5.15 9.35 -5.19
N TYR A 48 -4.13 10.09 -5.68
CA TYR A 48 -3.30 9.69 -6.81
C TYR A 48 -2.55 8.38 -6.56
N SER A 49 -2.09 8.19 -5.33
CA SER A 49 -1.46 6.93 -4.90
C SER A 49 -2.44 5.75 -4.96
N LEU A 50 -3.68 5.94 -4.47
CA LEU A 50 -4.72 4.90 -4.54
C LEU A 50 -5.02 4.48 -5.98
N PHE A 51 -5.18 5.44 -6.89
CA PHE A 51 -5.43 5.15 -8.31
C PHE A 51 -4.25 4.40 -8.93
N THR A 52 -3.05 4.98 -8.84
CA THR A 52 -1.85 4.41 -9.47
C THR A 52 -1.55 3.01 -8.98
N VAL A 53 -1.56 2.82 -7.66
CA VAL A 53 -1.30 1.53 -7.03
C VAL A 53 -2.42 0.54 -7.33
N GLY A 54 -3.68 0.99 -7.31
CA GLY A 54 -4.84 0.18 -7.65
C GLY A 54 -4.78 -0.34 -9.09
N LEU A 55 -4.58 0.56 -10.06
CA LEU A 55 -4.51 0.23 -11.48
C LEU A 55 -3.29 -0.67 -11.80
N THR A 56 -2.12 -0.31 -11.28
CA THR A 56 -0.89 -1.09 -11.47
C THR A 56 -1.04 -2.49 -10.88
N SER A 57 -1.62 -2.61 -9.67
CA SER A 57 -1.86 -3.90 -9.03
C SER A 57 -2.89 -4.75 -9.78
N LEU A 58 -3.94 -4.12 -10.34
CA LEU A 58 -4.95 -4.80 -11.15
C LEU A 58 -4.29 -5.49 -12.35
N ILE A 59 -3.49 -4.74 -13.11
CA ILE A 59 -2.79 -5.26 -14.29
C ILE A 59 -1.75 -6.31 -13.88
N GLY A 60 -0.99 -6.06 -12.81
CA GLY A 60 -0.02 -7.01 -12.28
C GLY A 60 -0.63 -8.32 -11.74
N SER A 61 -1.88 -8.28 -11.29
CA SER A 61 -2.58 -9.46 -10.78
C SER A 61 -2.93 -10.48 -11.87
N ILE A 62 -3.08 -10.06 -13.13
CA ILE A 62 -3.52 -10.91 -14.25
C ILE A 62 -2.59 -12.13 -14.40
N LYS A 63 -1.27 -11.92 -14.34
CA LYS A 63 -0.29 -13.00 -14.41
C LYS A 63 -0.43 -13.99 -13.25
N ASN A 64 -0.66 -13.50 -12.04
CA ASN A 64 -0.78 -14.32 -10.84
C ASN A 64 -2.08 -15.12 -10.82
N ILE A 65 -3.16 -14.63 -11.41
CA ILE A 65 -4.41 -15.37 -11.63
C ILE A 65 -4.14 -16.61 -12.50
N LYS A 66 -3.44 -16.43 -13.64
CA LYS A 66 -3.08 -17.53 -14.54
C LYS A 66 -2.22 -18.59 -13.85
N LEU A 67 -1.33 -18.19 -12.94
CA LEU A 67 -0.47 -19.09 -12.17
C LEU A 67 -1.15 -19.77 -10.99
N ARG A 68 -2.43 -19.50 -10.72
CA ARG A 68 -3.21 -20.05 -9.60
C ARG A 68 -2.57 -19.82 -8.22
N LEU A 69 -1.86 -18.72 -8.04
CA LEU A 69 -1.19 -18.36 -6.78
C LEU A 69 -2.12 -17.62 -5.80
N ILE A 70 -3.30 -17.22 -6.26
CA ILE A 70 -4.23 -16.37 -5.53
C ILE A 70 -5.15 -17.20 -4.65
N HIS A 71 -5.28 -16.82 -3.39
CA HIS A 71 -6.19 -17.43 -2.44
C HIS A 71 -7.56 -16.72 -2.49
N LEU A 72 -8.46 -17.22 -3.37
CA LEU A 72 -9.74 -16.56 -3.69
C LEU A 72 -10.62 -16.26 -2.47
N ASN A 73 -10.72 -17.21 -1.52
CA ASN A 73 -11.52 -16.99 -0.31
C ASN A 73 -11.02 -15.79 0.48
N THR A 74 -9.70 -15.67 0.65
CA THR A 74 -9.10 -14.50 1.32
C THR A 74 -9.36 -13.22 0.55
N VAL A 75 -9.24 -13.24 -0.78
CA VAL A 75 -9.56 -12.07 -1.62
C VAL A 75 -10.99 -11.61 -1.37
N ILE A 76 -11.97 -12.50 -1.48
CA ILE A 76 -13.39 -12.13 -1.37
C ILE A 76 -13.68 -11.49 -0.01
N TYR A 77 -13.38 -12.17 1.09
CA TYR A 77 -13.72 -11.67 2.42
C TYR A 77 -12.92 -10.42 2.80
N PHE A 78 -11.61 -10.41 2.53
CA PHE A 78 -10.75 -9.29 2.86
C PHE A 78 -11.06 -8.06 2.00
N SER A 79 -11.18 -8.24 0.67
CA SER A 79 -11.41 -7.11 -0.22
C SER A 79 -12.76 -6.46 0.00
N THR A 80 -13.81 -7.23 0.26
CA THR A 80 -15.15 -6.67 0.50
C THR A 80 -15.16 -5.77 1.72
N SER A 81 -14.65 -6.26 2.86
CA SER A 81 -14.60 -5.46 4.08
C SER A 81 -13.60 -4.29 3.98
N ALA A 82 -12.43 -4.51 3.39
CA ALA A 82 -11.44 -3.47 3.21
C ALA A 82 -11.90 -2.37 2.24
N ALA A 83 -12.52 -2.72 1.12
CA ALA A 83 -13.03 -1.76 0.14
C ALA A 83 -14.13 -0.89 0.73
N LEU A 84 -15.09 -1.49 1.44
CA LEU A 84 -16.15 -0.73 2.12
C LEU A 84 -15.57 0.23 3.17
N SER A 85 -14.64 -0.26 3.97
CA SER A 85 -13.99 0.53 5.01
C SER A 85 -13.17 1.68 4.43
N VAL A 86 -12.35 1.43 3.38
CA VAL A 86 -11.59 2.47 2.68
C VAL A 86 -12.51 3.53 2.09
N TYR A 87 -13.59 3.10 1.39
CA TYR A 87 -14.53 4.03 0.78
C TYR A 87 -15.18 4.96 1.82
N ILE A 88 -15.68 4.39 2.93
CA ILE A 88 -16.26 5.19 4.02
C ILE A 88 -15.22 6.15 4.61
N THR A 89 -14.01 5.68 4.81
CA THR A 89 -12.92 6.49 5.36
C THR A 89 -12.57 7.65 4.44
N ARG A 90 -12.44 7.40 3.14
CA ARG A 90 -12.07 8.43 2.14
C ARG A 90 -13.19 9.43 1.91
N LYS A 91 -14.42 8.96 1.78
CA LYS A 91 -15.56 9.84 1.46
C LYS A 91 -16.01 10.70 2.64
N TYR A 92 -15.91 10.18 3.87
CA TYR A 92 -16.50 10.85 5.02
C TYR A 92 -15.48 11.21 6.11
N ILE A 93 -14.58 10.29 6.47
CA ILE A 93 -13.74 10.48 7.66
C ILE A 93 -12.59 11.45 7.38
N ILE A 94 -11.99 11.39 6.20
CA ILE A 94 -10.89 12.31 5.84
C ILE A 94 -11.35 13.77 5.84
N GLU A 95 -12.57 14.04 5.40
CA GLU A 95 -13.12 15.40 5.38
C GLU A 95 -13.48 15.92 6.76
N LEU A 96 -13.83 15.03 7.70
CA LEU A 96 -14.12 15.39 9.08
C LEU A 96 -12.88 15.77 9.89
N ILE A 97 -11.68 15.43 9.41
CA ILE A 97 -10.44 15.80 10.09
C ILE A 97 -10.16 17.29 9.83
N PRO A 98 -10.10 18.13 10.87
CA PRO A 98 -9.82 19.56 10.70
C PRO A 98 -8.39 19.81 10.18
N ASP A 99 -8.18 20.89 9.42
CA ASP A 99 -6.88 21.22 8.86
C ASP A 99 -5.82 21.48 9.93
N GLN A 100 -6.24 21.96 11.12
CA GLN A 100 -5.40 22.08 12.31
C GLN A 100 -5.93 21.16 13.40
N ILE A 101 -5.12 20.14 13.75
CA ILE A 101 -5.51 19.13 14.76
C ILE A 101 -5.11 19.56 16.16
N ILE A 102 -3.89 20.08 16.32
CA ILE A 102 -3.36 20.54 17.61
C ILE A 102 -2.61 21.85 17.40
N SER A 103 -2.94 22.85 18.23
CA SER A 103 -2.18 24.09 18.35
C SER A 103 -1.83 24.30 19.83
N ILE A 104 -0.58 24.04 20.22
CA ILE A 104 -0.06 24.26 21.57
C ILE A 104 1.14 25.18 21.46
N GLY A 105 0.97 26.48 21.75
CA GLY A 105 2.01 27.47 21.56
C GLY A 105 2.46 27.54 20.10
N ASP A 106 3.77 27.40 19.85
CA ASP A 106 4.37 27.43 18.50
C ASP A 106 4.26 26.09 17.75
N LEU A 107 3.79 25.02 18.40
CA LEU A 107 3.62 23.71 17.78
C LEU A 107 2.22 23.61 17.14
N ILE A 108 2.18 23.77 15.82
CA ILE A 108 0.97 23.55 15.01
C ILE A 108 1.12 22.21 14.28
N ILE A 109 0.25 21.24 14.61
CA ILE A 109 0.15 19.98 13.88
C ILE A 109 -1.01 20.10 12.90
N THR A 110 -0.66 20.25 11.62
CA THR A 110 -1.62 20.25 10.52
C THR A 110 -2.07 18.83 10.18
N LYS A 111 -3.21 18.70 9.50
CA LYS A 111 -3.73 17.44 8.95
C LYS A 111 -2.67 16.73 8.10
N GLU A 112 -1.95 17.47 7.25
CA GLU A 112 -0.88 16.93 6.41
C GLU A 112 0.25 16.30 7.23
N LYS A 113 0.78 17.05 8.20
CA LYS A 113 1.85 16.59 9.08
C LYS A 113 1.41 15.36 9.89
N PHE A 114 0.18 15.36 10.38
CA PHE A 114 -0.39 14.21 11.09
C PHE A 114 -0.46 12.97 10.21
N LEU A 115 -0.98 13.09 8.98
CA LEU A 115 -1.09 11.96 8.06
C LEU A 115 0.29 11.39 7.67
N LEU A 116 1.30 12.24 7.44
CA LEU A 116 2.66 11.81 7.14
C LEU A 116 3.34 11.12 8.33
N LEU A 117 3.20 11.67 9.53
CA LEU A 117 3.73 11.05 10.75
C LEU A 117 3.06 9.72 11.04
N PHE A 118 1.74 9.66 10.94
CA PHE A 118 0.96 8.42 11.12
C PHE A 118 1.37 7.35 10.11
N PHE A 119 1.52 7.74 8.84
CA PHE A 119 2.03 6.86 7.79
C PHE A 119 3.41 6.32 8.14
N SER A 120 4.36 7.21 8.51
CA SER A 120 5.73 6.84 8.83
C SER A 120 5.80 5.87 10.00
N PHE A 121 5.01 6.11 11.03
CA PHE A 121 4.91 5.22 12.20
C PHE A 121 4.41 3.84 11.81
N LEU A 122 3.35 3.75 11.00
CA LEU A 122 2.80 2.48 10.55
C LEU A 122 3.81 1.67 9.72
N ILE A 123 4.49 2.30 8.78
CA ILE A 123 5.47 1.60 7.94
C ILE A 123 6.72 1.21 8.73
N PHE A 124 7.10 1.98 9.76
CA PHE A 124 8.19 1.64 10.66
C PHE A 124 7.92 0.32 11.40
N PHE A 125 6.74 0.19 12.02
CA PHE A 125 6.36 -1.05 12.70
C PHE A 125 6.18 -2.23 11.73
N ALA A 126 5.61 -1.98 10.55
CA ALA A 126 5.51 -3.00 9.51
C ALA A 126 6.90 -3.52 9.09
N GLY A 127 7.90 -2.63 8.97
CA GLY A 127 9.28 -2.98 8.67
C GLY A 127 9.90 -3.89 9.72
N ILE A 128 9.78 -3.51 10.99
CA ILE A 128 10.25 -4.34 12.12
C ILE A 128 9.58 -5.72 12.10
N ALA A 129 8.27 -5.78 11.90
CA ALA A 129 7.52 -7.04 11.86
C ALA A 129 7.98 -7.96 10.72
N MET A 130 8.38 -7.39 9.57
CA MET A 130 8.89 -8.16 8.42
C MET A 130 10.31 -8.68 8.62
N ILE A 131 11.19 -7.92 9.31
CA ILE A 131 12.57 -8.34 9.58
C ILE A 131 12.62 -9.39 10.69
N ARG A 132 11.73 -9.27 11.68
CA ARG A 132 11.71 -10.18 12.82
C ARG A 132 11.41 -11.61 12.36
N ASN A 133 12.43 -12.47 12.44
CA ASN A 133 12.35 -13.87 12.03
C ASN A 133 11.41 -14.63 12.98
N ARG A 134 10.12 -14.72 12.65
CA ARG A 134 9.34 -15.86 13.11
C ARG A 134 9.71 -17.01 12.17
N LYS A 135 10.33 -18.07 12.73
CA LYS A 135 10.55 -19.36 12.03
C LYS A 135 9.29 -19.67 11.25
N ASP A 136 9.42 -19.81 9.92
CA ASP A 136 8.35 -20.39 9.12
C ASP A 136 8.02 -21.75 9.77
N ARG A 137 6.97 -21.78 10.57
CA ARG A 137 6.40 -23.05 11.00
C ARG A 137 5.92 -23.71 9.72
N SER A 138 6.67 -24.72 9.31
CA SER A 138 6.32 -25.57 8.20
C SER A 138 4.82 -25.89 8.26
N SER A 139 4.16 -25.60 7.17
CA SER A 139 2.75 -25.79 6.89
C SER A 139 2.37 -27.26 7.01
N ASN A 140 2.17 -27.76 8.21
CA ASN A 140 1.59 -29.06 8.43
C ASN A 140 0.49 -28.96 9.50
N GLU A 141 -0.52 -28.14 9.20
CA GLU A 141 -1.83 -28.31 9.79
C GLU A 141 -2.84 -27.48 9.01
N ARG A 142 -3.54 -28.13 8.10
CA ARG A 142 -4.84 -27.68 7.59
C ARG A 142 -5.86 -27.75 8.74
N ARG A 143 -5.75 -26.89 9.72
CA ARG A 143 -6.88 -26.55 10.57
C ARG A 143 -7.57 -25.35 9.92
N VAL A 144 -8.49 -25.65 9.00
CA VAL A 144 -9.52 -24.72 8.56
C VAL A 144 -10.43 -24.48 9.77
N LEU A 145 -10.08 -23.51 10.60
CA LEU A 145 -10.93 -23.11 11.72
C LEU A 145 -12.14 -22.34 11.15
N LYS A 146 -13.32 -22.74 11.59
CA LYS A 146 -14.62 -22.14 11.20
C LYS A 146 -14.69 -20.62 11.49
N TYR A 147 -13.70 -20.10 12.23
CA TYR A 147 -13.55 -18.69 12.62
C TYR A 147 -12.74 -17.84 11.62
N ASP A 148 -12.09 -18.45 10.62
CA ASP A 148 -11.17 -17.73 9.72
C ASP A 148 -11.86 -16.65 8.89
N LYS A 149 -13.13 -16.82 8.53
CA LYS A 149 -13.88 -15.85 7.71
C LYS A 149 -14.14 -14.54 8.45
N LEU A 150 -14.58 -14.61 9.70
CA LEU A 150 -14.86 -13.43 10.54
C LEU A 150 -13.56 -12.68 10.85
N LEU A 151 -12.48 -13.41 11.13
CA LEU A 151 -11.17 -12.83 11.37
C LEU A 151 -10.70 -12.05 10.14
N ILE A 152 -10.79 -12.66 8.94
CA ILE A 152 -10.41 -12.01 7.68
C ILE A 152 -11.25 -10.75 7.41
N LEU A 153 -12.54 -10.77 7.73
CA LEU A 153 -13.41 -9.59 7.61
C LEU A 153 -12.97 -8.47 8.56
N ILE A 154 -12.67 -8.79 9.82
CA ILE A 154 -12.19 -7.82 10.81
C ILE A 154 -10.83 -7.25 10.36
N GLU A 155 -9.90 -8.11 9.96
CA GLU A 155 -8.60 -7.70 9.43
C GLU A 155 -8.75 -6.77 8.22
N GLY A 156 -9.63 -7.12 7.27
CA GLY A 156 -9.93 -6.29 6.11
C GLY A 156 -10.50 -4.93 6.50
N THR A 157 -11.44 -4.89 7.44
CA THR A 157 -12.04 -3.63 7.94
C THR A 157 -10.99 -2.73 8.59
N VAL A 158 -10.19 -3.26 9.51
CA VAL A 158 -9.14 -2.51 10.21
C VAL A 158 -8.08 -2.01 9.23
N VAL A 159 -7.59 -2.89 8.35
CA VAL A 159 -6.61 -2.51 7.32
C VAL A 159 -7.20 -1.52 6.34
N GLY A 160 -8.46 -1.69 5.95
CA GLY A 160 -9.18 -0.74 5.09
C GLY A 160 -9.25 0.65 5.70
N PHE A 161 -9.64 0.75 6.96
CA PHE A 161 -9.70 2.01 7.71
C PHE A 161 -8.33 2.70 7.76
N ILE A 162 -7.31 2.00 8.24
CA ILE A 162 -5.94 2.53 8.36
C ILE A 162 -5.41 2.98 7.00
N THR A 163 -5.59 2.15 5.98
CA THR A 163 -5.08 2.46 4.63
C THR A 163 -5.91 3.50 3.90
N GLY A 164 -7.17 3.68 4.28
CA GLY A 164 -8.02 4.78 3.84
C GLY A 164 -7.53 6.13 4.37
N LEU A 165 -7.17 6.20 5.65
CA LEU A 165 -6.58 7.41 6.25
C LEU A 165 -5.26 7.79 5.56
N VAL A 166 -4.39 6.83 5.35
CA VAL A 166 -3.05 7.06 4.80
C VAL A 166 -3.05 7.28 3.28
N GLY A 167 -4.02 6.70 2.55
CA GLY A 167 -4.08 6.80 1.09
C GLY A 167 -2.97 6.09 0.31
N ALA A 168 -2.08 5.37 0.98
CA ALA A 168 -0.91 4.74 0.37
C ALA A 168 -1.18 3.34 -0.23
N GLY A 169 -2.41 3.04 -0.67
CA GLY A 169 -2.77 1.72 -1.19
C GLY A 169 -2.64 0.56 -0.18
N GLY A 170 -1.93 0.75 0.94
CA GLY A 170 -1.87 -0.10 2.13
C GLY A 170 -1.34 -1.52 1.96
N GLY A 171 -0.71 -1.81 0.86
CA GLY A 171 -0.13 -3.14 0.61
C GLY A 171 0.89 -3.56 1.66
N PHE A 172 1.58 -2.60 2.25
CA PHE A 172 2.60 -2.82 3.28
C PHE A 172 2.03 -3.39 4.59
N ILE A 173 0.74 -3.18 4.87
CA ILE A 173 0.05 -3.80 6.00
C ILE A 173 -0.57 -5.13 5.58
N ILE A 174 -1.10 -5.23 4.35
CA ILE A 174 -1.80 -6.42 3.87
C ILE A 174 -0.88 -7.64 3.87
N ILE A 175 0.36 -7.52 3.37
CA ILE A 175 1.28 -8.67 3.30
C ILE A 175 1.63 -9.21 4.69
N PRO A 176 2.07 -8.41 5.68
CA PRO A 176 2.22 -8.89 7.04
C PRO A 176 0.98 -9.59 7.59
N VAL A 177 -0.20 -9.02 7.36
CA VAL A 177 -1.48 -9.61 7.80
C VAL A 177 -1.71 -10.97 7.13
N LEU A 178 -1.57 -11.07 5.83
CA LEU A 178 -1.75 -12.33 5.09
C LEU A 178 -0.74 -13.42 5.50
N VAL A 179 0.51 -13.04 5.77
CA VAL A 179 1.55 -13.99 6.17
C VAL A 179 1.42 -14.41 7.64
N LEU A 180 1.12 -13.48 8.54
CA LEU A 180 1.13 -13.73 9.98
C LEU A 180 -0.20 -14.31 10.49
N PHE A 181 -1.32 -13.83 9.98
CA PHE A 181 -2.65 -14.20 10.42
C PHE A 181 -3.31 -15.22 9.48
N SER A 182 -3.36 -14.93 8.18
CA SER A 182 -3.91 -15.88 7.19
C SER A 182 -2.94 -17.01 6.84
N LYS A 183 -1.72 -17.03 7.41
CA LYS A 183 -0.69 -18.10 7.26
C LYS A 183 -0.36 -18.43 5.80
N LEU A 184 -0.52 -17.50 4.88
CA LEU A 184 -0.14 -17.70 3.49
C LEU A 184 1.39 -17.68 3.34
N ASN A 185 1.92 -18.54 2.45
CA ASN A 185 3.32 -18.43 2.07
C ASN A 185 3.57 -17.09 1.34
N MET A 186 4.81 -16.58 1.38
CA MET A 186 5.14 -15.24 0.87
C MET A 186 4.72 -15.03 -0.59
N LYS A 187 4.92 -16.01 -1.47
CA LYS A 187 4.55 -15.90 -2.89
C LYS A 187 3.03 -15.80 -3.10
N SER A 188 2.26 -16.63 -2.39
CA SER A 188 0.79 -16.55 -2.42
C SER A 188 0.27 -15.28 -1.75
N ALA A 189 0.91 -14.81 -0.67
CA ALA A 189 0.57 -13.55 -0.03
C ALA A 189 0.78 -12.36 -0.98
N ILE A 190 1.91 -12.33 -1.72
CA ILE A 190 2.18 -11.32 -2.76
C ILE A 190 1.11 -11.36 -3.85
N ALA A 191 0.81 -12.54 -4.39
CA ALA A 191 -0.17 -12.68 -5.46
C ALA A 191 -1.58 -12.28 -5.00
N THR A 192 -1.98 -12.69 -3.80
CA THR A 192 -3.28 -12.40 -3.20
C THR A 192 -3.41 -10.91 -2.85
N SER A 193 -2.33 -10.31 -2.30
CA SER A 193 -2.33 -8.89 -1.92
C SER A 193 -2.51 -7.96 -3.13
N LEU A 194 -1.95 -8.27 -4.29
CA LEU A 194 -2.13 -7.46 -5.50
C LEU A 194 -3.61 -7.34 -5.90
N VAL A 195 -4.38 -8.44 -5.81
CA VAL A 195 -5.82 -8.40 -6.11
C VAL A 195 -6.58 -7.60 -5.05
N ILE A 196 -6.27 -7.83 -3.76
CA ILE A 196 -6.88 -7.08 -2.66
C ILE A 196 -6.60 -5.58 -2.81
N ILE A 197 -5.35 -5.20 -3.09
CA ILE A 197 -4.93 -3.82 -3.30
C ILE A 197 -5.67 -3.20 -4.48
N ALA A 198 -5.76 -3.92 -5.61
CA ALA A 198 -6.47 -3.44 -6.79
C ALA A 198 -7.92 -3.08 -6.45
N ILE A 199 -8.66 -4.01 -5.85
CA ILE A 199 -10.08 -3.82 -5.53
C ILE A 199 -10.26 -2.66 -4.53
N LYS A 200 -9.61 -2.73 -3.38
CA LYS A 200 -9.82 -1.75 -2.33
C LYS A 200 -9.32 -0.35 -2.69
N SER A 201 -8.18 -0.25 -3.42
CA SER A 201 -7.61 1.05 -3.75
C SER A 201 -8.38 1.76 -4.84
N LEU A 202 -8.88 1.04 -5.85
CA LEU A 202 -9.76 1.64 -6.86
C LEU A 202 -11.11 2.05 -6.27
N VAL A 203 -11.68 1.23 -5.37
CA VAL A 203 -12.92 1.60 -4.65
C VAL A 203 -12.67 2.79 -3.71
N GLY A 204 -11.53 2.84 -3.03
CA GLY A 204 -11.14 3.99 -2.20
C GLY A 204 -11.00 5.27 -3.03
N PHE A 205 -10.36 5.18 -4.20
CA PHE A 205 -10.21 6.30 -5.12
C PHE A 205 -11.54 6.87 -5.60
N ILE A 206 -12.58 6.02 -5.81
CA ILE A 206 -13.92 6.50 -6.15
C ILE A 206 -14.46 7.45 -5.08
N GLY A 207 -14.13 7.20 -3.79
CA GLY A 207 -14.50 8.10 -2.70
C GLY A 207 -13.85 9.48 -2.77
N ASP A 208 -12.70 9.61 -3.46
CA ASP A 208 -11.98 10.88 -3.61
C ASP A 208 -12.41 11.65 -4.87
N VAL A 209 -12.81 10.96 -5.93
CA VAL A 209 -13.10 11.57 -7.26
C VAL A 209 -14.19 12.64 -7.19
N GLU A 210 -15.14 12.49 -6.28
CA GLU A 210 -16.24 13.45 -6.13
C GLU A 210 -15.79 14.76 -5.45
N ASN A 211 -14.70 14.72 -4.69
CA ASN A 211 -14.27 15.81 -3.81
C ASN A 211 -12.99 16.50 -4.26
N HIS A 212 -12.30 15.97 -5.29
CA HIS A 212 -10.99 16.46 -5.73
C HIS A 212 -10.92 16.61 -7.25
N ASP A 213 -10.24 17.68 -7.69
CA ASP A 213 -9.91 17.89 -9.10
C ASP A 213 -8.74 16.97 -9.51
N ILE A 214 -9.03 16.01 -10.39
CA ILE A 214 -8.09 14.97 -10.78
C ILE A 214 -7.42 15.30 -12.12
N ASP A 215 -6.09 15.40 -12.13
CA ASP A 215 -5.31 15.43 -13.38
C ASP A 215 -5.16 14.01 -13.96
N TRP A 216 -6.15 13.64 -14.78
CA TRP A 216 -6.21 12.33 -15.42
C TRP A 216 -5.03 12.08 -16.35
N ILE A 217 -4.52 13.12 -17.05
CA ILE A 217 -3.40 12.98 -17.98
C ILE A 217 -2.14 12.61 -17.21
N PHE A 218 -1.89 13.29 -16.11
CA PHE A 218 -0.77 13.00 -15.23
C PHE A 218 -0.87 11.58 -14.64
N LEU A 219 -2.03 11.21 -14.11
CA LEU A 219 -2.26 9.90 -13.51
C LEU A 219 -2.07 8.74 -14.49
N VAL A 220 -2.59 8.89 -15.72
CA VAL A 220 -2.42 7.87 -16.77
C VAL A 220 -0.95 7.72 -17.17
N LYS A 221 -0.21 8.83 -17.35
CA LYS A 221 1.23 8.81 -17.66
C LYS A 221 2.03 8.10 -16.56
N PHE A 222 1.82 8.50 -15.31
CA PHE A 222 2.52 7.93 -14.16
C PHE A 222 2.21 6.45 -14.00
N SER A 223 0.92 6.07 -14.07
CA SER A 223 0.47 4.68 -13.95
C SER A 223 0.99 3.80 -15.09
N SER A 224 1.07 4.31 -16.32
CA SER A 224 1.61 3.57 -17.46
C SER A 224 3.07 3.16 -17.24
N ILE A 225 3.89 4.07 -16.70
CA ILE A 225 5.28 3.78 -16.36
C ILE A 225 5.35 2.77 -15.21
N SER A 226 4.49 2.90 -14.20
CA SER A 226 4.40 1.94 -13.09
C SER A 226 3.98 0.55 -13.57
N ILE A 227 3.10 0.45 -14.58
CA ILE A 227 2.70 -0.82 -15.19
C ILE A 227 3.89 -1.50 -15.87
N VAL A 228 4.74 -0.77 -16.57
CA VAL A 228 5.99 -1.34 -17.10
C VAL A 228 6.86 -1.86 -15.96
N GLY A 229 6.99 -1.09 -14.89
CA GLY A 229 7.75 -1.47 -13.70
C GLY A 229 7.25 -2.77 -13.04
N ILE A 230 5.92 -2.98 -12.93
CA ILE A 230 5.41 -4.19 -12.25
C ILE A 230 5.76 -5.48 -13.00
N TYR A 231 5.77 -5.47 -14.33
CA TYR A 231 6.20 -6.63 -15.11
C TYR A 231 7.68 -6.93 -14.90
N ILE A 232 8.54 -5.90 -14.87
CA ILE A 232 9.97 -6.04 -14.54
C ILE A 232 10.13 -6.63 -13.14
N GLY A 233 9.44 -6.05 -12.14
CA GLY A 233 9.47 -6.52 -10.76
C GLY A 233 9.04 -7.98 -10.61
N GLN A 234 7.96 -8.38 -11.26
CA GLN A 234 7.49 -9.77 -11.25
C GLN A 234 8.48 -10.74 -11.91
N ALA A 235 9.13 -10.33 -13.00
CA ALA A 235 10.13 -11.16 -13.67
C ALA A 235 11.36 -11.41 -12.77
N ILE A 236 11.78 -10.40 -12.02
CA ILE A 236 12.88 -10.50 -11.05
C ILE A 236 12.43 -11.31 -9.81
N GLY A 237 11.22 -11.05 -9.29
CA GLY A 237 10.69 -11.65 -8.07
C GLY A 237 10.54 -13.17 -8.12
N ILE A 238 10.26 -13.74 -9.31
CA ILE A 238 10.19 -15.19 -9.51
C ILE A 238 11.51 -15.88 -9.15
N LYS A 239 12.65 -15.21 -9.41
CA LYS A 239 14.00 -15.75 -9.21
C LYS A 239 14.50 -15.60 -7.78
N ILE A 240 13.82 -14.82 -6.94
CA ILE A 240 14.28 -14.51 -5.58
C ILE A 240 13.49 -15.37 -4.56
N ASP A 241 14.22 -15.86 -3.56
CA ASP A 241 13.62 -16.58 -2.43
C ASP A 241 12.70 -15.67 -1.61
N GLY A 242 11.53 -16.21 -1.19
CA GLY A 242 10.53 -15.44 -0.45
C GLY A 242 11.03 -14.89 0.90
N ALA A 243 11.95 -15.60 1.58
CA ALA A 243 12.53 -15.12 2.84
C ALA A 243 13.47 -13.93 2.61
N LYS A 244 14.23 -13.95 1.50
CA LYS A 244 15.08 -12.82 1.11
C LYS A 244 14.24 -11.61 0.72
N LEU A 245 13.16 -11.82 -0.05
CA LEU A 245 12.20 -10.76 -0.39
C LEU A 245 11.60 -10.13 0.86
N LYS A 246 11.16 -10.94 1.83
CA LYS A 246 10.60 -10.46 3.11
C LYS A 246 11.58 -9.57 3.87
N LYS A 247 12.83 -10.02 4.05
CA LYS A 247 13.86 -9.24 4.76
C LYS A 247 14.25 -7.96 4.01
N GLY A 248 14.49 -8.08 2.70
CA GLY A 248 14.83 -6.93 1.85
C GLY A 248 13.75 -5.86 1.89
N PHE A 249 12.48 -6.25 1.84
CA PHE A 249 11.37 -5.34 2.00
C PHE A 249 11.34 -4.68 3.38
N GLY A 250 11.54 -5.44 4.46
CA GLY A 250 11.57 -4.89 5.80
C GLY A 250 12.63 -3.80 5.96
N TYR A 251 13.85 -4.00 5.47
CA TYR A 251 14.90 -2.97 5.50
C TYR A 251 14.54 -1.77 4.62
N PHE A 252 14.03 -2.01 3.42
CA PHE A 252 13.61 -0.96 2.51
C PHE A 252 12.59 0.00 3.12
N ILE A 253 11.52 -0.53 3.74
CA ILE A 253 10.50 0.30 4.36
C ILE A 253 10.97 1.00 5.63
N LEU A 254 11.90 0.41 6.39
CA LEU A 254 12.52 1.10 7.54
C LEU A 254 13.33 2.31 7.11
N ILE A 255 14.09 2.21 6.02
CA ILE A 255 14.85 3.35 5.48
C ILE A 255 13.89 4.49 5.10
N ILE A 256 12.80 4.17 4.40
CA ILE A 256 11.81 5.18 4.00
C ILE A 256 11.12 5.79 5.22
N ALA A 257 10.67 4.96 6.16
CA ALA A 257 10.05 5.43 7.39
C ALA A 257 10.95 6.40 8.15
N SER A 258 12.21 6.03 8.34
CA SER A 258 13.20 6.87 9.04
C SER A 258 13.44 8.18 8.29
N SER A 259 13.53 8.14 6.95
CA SER A 259 13.74 9.35 6.15
C SER A 259 12.56 10.33 6.27
N ILE A 260 11.32 9.83 6.27
CA ILE A 260 10.13 10.68 6.42
C ILE A 260 10.06 11.24 7.84
N LEU A 261 10.29 10.40 8.87
CA LEU A 261 10.28 10.84 10.27
C LEU A 261 11.31 11.95 10.52
N ILE A 262 12.54 11.78 10.02
CA ILE A 262 13.60 12.78 10.15
C ILE A 262 13.15 14.10 9.47
N LYS A 263 12.60 14.03 8.26
CA LYS A 263 12.21 15.23 7.51
C LYS A 263 11.01 15.97 8.12
N GLU A 264 10.09 15.28 8.78
CA GLU A 264 8.90 15.90 9.36
C GLU A 264 9.08 16.36 10.82
N ILE A 265 10.09 15.83 11.52
CA ILE A 265 10.37 16.20 12.92
C ILE A 265 11.45 17.29 13.01
N LEU A 266 12.45 17.26 12.11
CA LEU A 266 13.54 18.25 12.02
C LEU A 266 13.18 19.38 11.06
#